data_53337f4f8019831adf78045fc117a332
#
_entry.id   53337f4f8019831adf78045fc117a332
#
_cell.length_a   1.000
_cell.length_b   1.000
_cell.length_c   1.000
_cell.angle_alpha   90.00
_cell.angle_beta   90.00
_cell.angle_gamma   90.00
#
_symmetry.space_group_name_H-M   'P 1'
#
loop_
_entity.id
_entity.type
_entity.pdbx_description
1 polymer ?
#
loop_
_entity_poly.entity_id
_entity_poly.type
_entity_poly.pdbx_seq_one_letter_code
_entity_poly.pdbx_strand_id
1 'polypeptide(L)'
;MRARRGRGAYLSGLAAEEQTARAYQKRGAEILARRHRNEAGEIDIILLEDGILVFVEVKQRKNRAELAESITERQWRRLGLAATHYMMTHSDETGAIRGCRFDAVLVGADGRLEIIENARSFDEH
;
A
#
# COMPACT_ATOMS: atom_id res chain seq x y z
N MET A 1 -4.62 -29.16 4.15
CA MET A 1 -3.72 -28.56 3.15
C MET A 1 -4.09 -27.13 2.80
N ARG A 2 -5.34 -26.84 2.55
CA ARG A 2 -5.79 -25.47 2.30
C ARG A 2 -5.50 -24.53 3.46
N ALA A 3 -5.76 -24.96 4.69
CA ALA A 3 -5.50 -24.13 5.88
C ALA A 3 -4.02 -23.80 6.01
N ARG A 4 -3.14 -24.76 5.70
CA ARG A 4 -1.70 -24.55 5.76
C ARG A 4 -1.24 -23.54 4.70
N ARG A 5 -1.77 -23.64 3.47
CA ARG A 5 -1.47 -22.69 2.41
C ARG A 5 -1.98 -21.30 2.73
N GLY A 6 -3.21 -21.20 3.22
CA GLY A 6 -3.79 -19.93 3.63
C GLY A 6 -2.99 -19.25 4.72
N ARG A 7 -2.57 -20.04 5.71
CA ARG A 7 -1.75 -19.54 6.81
C ARG A 7 -0.38 -19.08 6.33
N GLY A 8 0.26 -19.85 5.43
CA GLY A 8 1.55 -19.49 4.85
C GLY A 8 1.45 -18.22 4.04
N ALA A 9 0.43 -18.08 3.21
CA ALA A 9 0.21 -16.87 2.41
C ALA A 9 -0.05 -15.65 3.28
N TYR A 10 -0.81 -15.81 4.36
CA TYR A 10 -1.08 -14.74 5.32
C TYR A 10 0.20 -14.25 6.00
N LEU A 11 1.02 -15.20 6.51
CA LEU A 11 2.29 -14.86 7.17
C LEU A 11 3.27 -14.20 6.21
N SER A 12 3.34 -14.67 4.96
CA SER A 12 4.19 -14.07 3.94
C SER A 12 3.73 -12.65 3.60
N GLY A 13 2.41 -12.42 3.56
CA GLY A 13 1.85 -11.10 3.34
C GLY A 13 2.23 -10.13 4.45
N LEU A 14 2.14 -10.56 5.71
CA LEU A 14 2.54 -9.75 6.85
C LEU A 14 4.03 -9.42 6.81
N ALA A 15 4.87 -10.39 6.45
CA ALA A 15 6.31 -10.18 6.33
C ALA A 15 6.64 -9.17 5.23
N ALA A 16 5.95 -9.27 4.09
CA ALA A 16 6.13 -8.34 2.98
C ALA A 16 5.73 -6.92 3.37
N GLU A 17 4.61 -6.75 4.07
CA GLU A 17 4.16 -5.45 4.55
C GLU A 17 5.14 -4.87 5.56
N GLU A 18 5.66 -5.68 6.49
CA GLU A 18 6.64 -5.22 7.47
C GLU A 18 7.94 -4.78 6.80
N GLN A 19 8.42 -5.56 5.84
CA GLN A 19 9.61 -5.23 5.08
C GLN A 19 9.43 -3.90 4.33
N THR A 20 8.25 -3.71 3.74
CA THR A 20 7.92 -2.48 3.03
C THR A 20 7.89 -1.29 3.97
N ALA A 21 7.25 -1.43 5.13
CA ALA A 21 7.20 -0.35 6.12
C ALA A 21 8.60 0.07 6.56
N ARG A 22 9.48 -0.89 6.80
CA ARG A 22 10.88 -0.60 7.18
C ARG A 22 11.63 0.14 6.08
N ALA A 23 11.40 -0.24 4.83
CA ALA A 23 12.05 0.43 3.70
C ALA A 23 11.65 1.90 3.63
N TYR A 24 10.38 2.21 3.83
CA TYR A 24 9.91 3.60 3.85
C TYR A 24 10.44 4.35 5.06
N GLN A 25 10.48 3.71 6.24
CA GLN A 25 11.00 4.33 7.45
C GLN A 25 12.47 4.72 7.30
N LYS A 26 13.26 3.90 6.61
CA LYS A 26 14.65 4.22 6.31
C LYS A 26 14.79 5.46 5.44
N ARG A 27 13.79 5.76 4.64
CA ARG A 27 13.74 6.97 3.81
C ARG A 27 13.23 8.19 4.59
N GLY A 28 12.88 8.03 5.85
CA GLY A 28 12.36 9.10 6.68
C GLY A 28 10.85 9.20 6.73
N ALA A 29 10.14 8.23 6.17
CA ALA A 29 8.68 8.23 6.21
C ALA A 29 8.15 7.88 7.60
N GLU A 30 6.98 8.44 7.92
CA GLU A 30 6.24 8.13 9.13
C GLU A 30 5.07 7.21 8.77
N ILE A 31 5.01 6.03 9.37
CA ILE A 31 3.91 5.10 9.15
C ILE A 31 2.71 5.55 9.98
N LEU A 32 1.61 5.84 9.33
CA LEU A 32 0.38 6.29 10.00
C LEU A 32 -0.56 5.13 10.30
N ALA A 33 -0.63 4.15 9.41
CA ALA A 33 -1.50 2.99 9.60
C ALA A 33 -1.00 1.80 8.81
N ARG A 34 -1.30 0.61 9.32
CA ARG A 34 -1.01 -0.66 8.65
C ARG A 34 -2.31 -1.43 8.57
N ARG A 35 -2.57 -2.06 7.42
CA ARG A 35 -3.78 -2.86 7.19
C ARG A 35 -5.04 -2.10 7.58
N HIS A 36 -5.11 -0.85 7.13
CA HIS A 36 -6.24 0.01 7.42
C HIS A 36 -7.47 -0.47 6.66
N ARG A 37 -8.55 -0.72 7.38
CA ARG A 37 -9.81 -1.15 6.78
C ARG A 37 -10.90 -0.13 7.08
N ASN A 38 -11.67 0.21 6.06
CA ASN A 38 -12.86 1.04 6.22
C ASN A 38 -13.96 0.52 5.31
N GLU A 39 -15.10 1.21 5.26
CA GLU A 39 -16.25 0.79 4.49
C GLU A 39 -15.97 0.62 2.99
N ALA A 40 -15.01 1.38 2.47
CA ALA A 40 -14.69 1.36 1.04
C ALA A 40 -13.70 0.25 0.66
N GLY A 41 -12.83 -0.15 1.59
CA GLY A 41 -11.86 -1.19 1.31
C GLY A 41 -10.72 -1.24 2.31
N GLU A 42 -9.62 -1.86 1.91
CA GLU A 42 -8.44 -2.05 2.74
C GLU A 42 -7.21 -1.44 2.06
N ILE A 43 -6.35 -0.80 2.84
CA ILE A 43 -5.09 -0.22 2.37
C ILE A 43 -3.98 -0.85 3.21
N ASP A 44 -2.98 -1.41 2.53
CA ASP A 44 -1.92 -2.15 3.22
C ASP A 44 -1.09 -1.26 4.15
N ILE A 45 -0.66 -0.10 3.66
CA ILE A 45 0.11 0.85 4.46
C ILE A 45 -0.31 2.28 4.08
N ILE A 46 -0.43 3.12 5.09
CA ILE A 46 -0.65 4.55 4.90
C ILE A 46 0.51 5.25 5.60
N LEU A 47 1.18 6.14 4.90
CA LEU A 47 2.35 6.81 5.44
C LEU A 47 2.44 8.27 5.00
N LEU A 48 3.28 9.01 5.68
CA LEU A 48 3.58 10.40 5.36
C LEU A 48 5.08 10.49 5.04
N GLU A 49 5.39 11.01 3.86
CA GLU A 49 6.78 11.18 3.43
C GLU A 49 6.92 12.55 2.77
N ASP A 50 7.77 13.40 3.34
CA ASP A 50 8.01 14.77 2.84
C ASP A 50 6.72 15.58 2.65
N GLY A 51 5.78 15.41 3.57
CA GLY A 51 4.50 16.10 3.49
C GLY A 51 3.50 15.49 2.50
N ILE A 52 3.84 14.38 1.87
CA ILE A 52 2.97 13.66 0.94
C ILE A 52 2.34 12.47 1.66
N LEU A 53 1.02 12.36 1.57
CA LEU A 53 0.29 11.22 2.10
C LEU A 53 0.32 10.10 1.06
N VAL A 54 0.91 8.97 1.42
CA VAL A 54 1.14 7.87 0.50
C VAL A 54 0.31 6.66 0.91
N PHE A 55 -0.45 6.15 -0.05
CA PHE A 55 -1.25 4.94 0.11
C PHE A 55 -0.55 3.83 -0.66
N VAL A 56 -0.19 2.77 0.04
CA VAL A 56 0.70 1.72 -0.49
C VAL A 56 -0.03 0.40 -0.62
N GLU A 57 0.07 -0.19 -1.81
CA GLU A 57 -0.38 -1.55 -2.08
C GLU A 57 0.84 -2.45 -2.21
N VAL A 58 0.91 -3.47 -1.37
CA VAL A 58 2.05 -4.40 -1.33
C VAL A 58 1.65 -5.72 -1.98
N LYS A 59 2.45 -6.16 -2.96
CA LYS A 59 2.19 -7.43 -3.65
C LYS A 59 3.47 -8.26 -3.74
N GLN A 60 3.33 -9.56 -3.47
CA GLN A 60 4.40 -10.52 -3.68
C GLN A 60 4.25 -11.08 -5.08
N ARG A 61 5.14 -10.69 -5.99
CA ARG A 61 5.12 -11.12 -7.40
C ARG A 61 6.55 -11.27 -7.89
N LYS A 62 6.72 -11.97 -9.01
CA LYS A 62 8.05 -12.23 -9.57
C LYS A 62 8.64 -11.01 -10.27
N ASN A 63 7.78 -10.20 -10.89
CA ASN A 63 8.23 -9.09 -11.70
C ASN A 63 7.13 -8.02 -11.83
N ARG A 64 7.48 -6.92 -12.49
CA ARG A 64 6.55 -5.79 -12.68
C ARG A 64 5.32 -6.16 -13.51
N ALA A 65 5.48 -7.05 -14.49
CA ALA A 65 4.35 -7.46 -15.33
C ALA A 65 3.31 -8.19 -14.50
N GLU A 66 3.73 -9.11 -13.64
CA GLU A 66 2.81 -9.80 -12.72
C GLU A 66 2.18 -8.84 -11.72
N LEU A 67 2.94 -7.87 -11.24
CA LEU A 67 2.42 -6.84 -10.34
C LEU A 67 1.31 -6.05 -11.03
N ALA A 68 1.55 -5.59 -12.25
CA ALA A 68 0.57 -4.81 -13.01
C ALA A 68 -0.72 -5.60 -13.25
N GLU A 69 -0.62 -6.88 -13.54
CA GLU A 69 -1.79 -7.74 -13.72
C GLU A 69 -2.54 -7.99 -12.43
N SER A 70 -1.84 -7.96 -11.29
CA SER A 70 -2.44 -8.28 -10.00
C SER A 70 -3.25 -7.14 -9.39
N ILE A 71 -3.05 -5.91 -9.86
CA ILE A 71 -3.82 -4.75 -9.37
C ILE A 71 -4.75 -4.31 -10.48
N THR A 72 -5.98 -4.81 -10.43
CA THR A 72 -7.00 -4.53 -11.44
C THR A 72 -7.54 -3.09 -11.31
N GLU A 73 -8.21 -2.61 -12.35
CA GLU A 73 -8.90 -1.32 -12.31
C GLU A 73 -9.88 -1.24 -11.15
N ARG A 74 -10.57 -2.36 -10.88
CA ARG A 74 -11.51 -2.44 -9.76
C ARG A 74 -10.80 -2.25 -8.43
N GLN A 75 -9.62 -2.85 -8.26
CA GLN A 75 -8.83 -2.71 -7.04
C GLN A 75 -8.30 -1.29 -6.88
N TRP A 76 -7.82 -0.67 -7.96
CA TRP A 76 -7.39 0.72 -7.94
C TRP A 76 -8.53 1.65 -7.53
N ARG A 77 -9.72 1.38 -8.06
CA ARG A 77 -10.90 2.18 -7.70
C ARG A 77 -11.25 2.04 -6.23
N ARG A 78 -11.19 0.82 -5.70
CA ARG A 78 -11.42 0.57 -4.28
C ARG A 78 -10.38 1.27 -3.41
N LEU A 79 -9.13 1.22 -3.82
CA LEU A 79 -8.06 1.92 -3.11
C LEU A 79 -8.32 3.43 -3.08
N GLY A 80 -8.74 3.99 -4.20
CA GLY A 80 -9.07 5.41 -4.28
C GLY A 80 -10.21 5.80 -3.34
N LEU A 81 -11.26 4.97 -3.27
CA LEU A 81 -12.38 5.22 -2.36
C LEU A 81 -11.95 5.09 -0.91
N ALA A 82 -11.15 4.06 -0.58
CA ALA A 82 -10.65 3.86 0.78
C ALA A 82 -9.72 5.01 1.20
N ALA A 83 -8.88 5.49 0.29
CA ALA A 83 -8.00 6.61 0.55
C ALA A 83 -8.78 7.90 0.81
N THR A 84 -9.81 8.15 0.01
CA THR A 84 -10.67 9.31 0.20
C THR A 84 -11.37 9.26 1.55
N HIS A 85 -11.90 8.10 1.90
CA HIS A 85 -12.54 7.89 3.21
C HIS A 85 -11.56 8.17 4.35
N TYR A 86 -10.33 7.66 4.23
CA TYR A 86 -9.30 7.89 5.24
C TYR A 86 -9.01 9.39 5.40
N MET A 87 -8.82 10.09 4.29
CA MET A 87 -8.53 11.53 4.34
C MET A 87 -9.65 12.32 4.99
N MET A 88 -10.90 11.97 4.72
CA MET A 88 -12.06 12.64 5.29
C MET A 88 -12.20 12.40 6.79
N THR A 89 -11.85 11.21 7.26
CA THR A 89 -12.02 10.83 8.67
C THR A 89 -10.79 11.10 9.53
N HIS A 90 -9.65 11.42 8.92
CA HIS A 90 -8.38 11.66 9.63
C HIS A 90 -7.80 13.03 9.28
N SER A 91 -8.63 14.01 9.01
CA SER A 91 -8.20 15.34 8.58
C SER A 91 -7.30 16.03 9.61
N ASP A 92 -7.51 15.77 10.90
CA ASP A 92 -6.69 16.36 11.96
C ASP A 92 -5.26 15.83 11.91
N GLU A 93 -5.08 14.54 11.58
CA GLU A 93 -3.77 13.91 11.48
C GLU A 93 -3.04 14.27 10.20
N THR A 94 -3.80 14.61 9.16
CA THR A 94 -3.25 14.87 7.83
C THR A 94 -3.28 16.34 7.45
N GLY A 95 -3.53 17.23 8.41
CA GLY A 95 -3.83 18.64 8.16
C GLY A 95 -2.78 19.42 7.39
N ALA A 96 -1.52 19.02 7.45
CA ALA A 96 -0.42 19.73 6.79
C ALA A 96 0.11 19.01 5.55
N ILE A 97 -0.69 18.14 4.94
CA ILE A 97 -0.24 17.42 3.74
C ILE A 97 -0.15 18.35 2.53
N ARG A 98 0.85 18.10 1.69
CA ARG A 98 1.08 18.85 0.46
C ARG A 98 0.52 18.15 -0.77
N GLY A 99 0.15 16.89 -0.64
CA GLY A 99 -0.41 16.09 -1.73
C GLY A 99 -0.55 14.65 -1.33
N CYS A 100 -1.02 13.85 -2.26
CA CYS A 100 -1.26 12.41 -2.07
C CYS A 100 -0.73 11.65 -3.27
N ARG A 101 -0.32 10.40 -3.04
CA ARG A 101 0.02 9.51 -4.14
C ARG A 101 -0.27 8.06 -3.77
N PHE A 102 -0.43 7.23 -4.79
CA PHE A 102 -0.52 5.78 -4.64
C PHE A 102 0.79 5.15 -5.06
N ASP A 103 1.37 4.32 -4.19
CA ASP A 103 2.55 3.55 -4.50
C ASP A 103 2.19 2.07 -4.55
N ALA A 104 2.84 1.33 -5.43
CA ALA A 104 2.77 -0.12 -5.45
C ALA A 104 4.16 -0.65 -5.11
N VAL A 105 4.22 -1.65 -4.24
CA VAL A 105 5.48 -2.25 -3.84
C VAL A 105 5.50 -3.71 -4.23
N LEU A 106 6.54 -4.07 -4.98
CA LEU A 106 6.78 -5.42 -5.43
C LEU A 106 7.79 -6.08 -4.50
N VAL A 107 7.38 -7.17 -3.88
CA VAL A 107 8.28 -7.98 -3.04
C VAL A 107 8.49 -9.32 -3.74
N GLY A 108 9.71 -9.59 -4.15
CA GLY A 108 10.07 -10.84 -4.80
C GLY A 108 10.25 -11.98 -3.80
N ALA A 109 10.27 -13.20 -4.32
CA ALA A 109 10.48 -14.40 -3.50
C ALA A 109 11.85 -14.40 -2.81
N ASP A 110 12.83 -13.73 -3.39
CA ASP A 110 14.18 -13.59 -2.85
C ASP A 110 14.28 -12.48 -1.79
N GLY A 111 13.18 -11.84 -1.44
CA GLY A 111 13.16 -10.74 -0.49
C GLY A 111 13.51 -9.38 -1.09
N ARG A 112 13.76 -9.29 -2.39
CA ARG A 112 13.97 -8.01 -3.05
C ARG A 112 12.70 -7.20 -3.05
N LEU A 113 12.87 -5.91 -2.77
CA LEU A 113 11.75 -4.99 -2.69
C LEU A 113 11.96 -3.86 -3.68
N GLU A 114 10.92 -3.58 -4.45
CA GLU A 114 10.93 -2.47 -5.39
C GLU A 114 9.73 -1.57 -5.13
N ILE A 115 9.99 -0.30 -4.86
CA ILE A 115 8.94 0.70 -4.66
C ILE A 115 8.67 1.37 -5.99
N ILE A 116 7.43 1.30 -6.45
CA ILE A 116 6.99 1.97 -7.67
C ILE A 116 6.15 3.17 -7.22
N GLU A 117 6.79 4.32 -7.18
CA GLU A 117 6.11 5.53 -6.74
C GLU A 117 5.11 6.01 -7.77
N ASN A 118 4.01 6.54 -7.28
CA ASN A 118 2.96 7.11 -8.11
C ASN A 118 2.49 6.14 -9.18
N ALA A 119 2.27 4.89 -8.76
CA ALA A 119 1.86 3.82 -9.67
C ALA A 119 0.50 4.09 -10.31
N ARG A 120 -0.31 4.94 -9.69
CA ARG A 120 -1.61 5.36 -10.18
C ARG A 120 -1.89 6.77 -9.71
N SER A 121 -2.41 7.61 -10.60
CA SER A 121 -2.81 8.96 -10.26
C SER A 121 -4.17 8.98 -9.57
N PHE A 122 -4.36 9.87 -8.61
CA PHE A 122 -5.67 10.09 -7.99
C PHE A 122 -6.73 10.52 -9.00
N ASP A 123 -6.34 11.20 -10.05
CA ASP A 123 -7.26 11.69 -11.07
C ASP A 123 -7.82 10.58 -11.97
N GLU A 124 -7.26 9.38 -11.91
CA GLU A 124 -7.63 8.26 -12.75
C GLU A 124 -8.70 7.33 -12.16
N HIS A 125 -9.13 7.60 -10.95
CA HIS A 125 -10.13 6.71 -10.32
C HIS A 125 -11.52 7.29 -10.17
#